data_4e094d15dd3e83129c29b48ad1d73b15
#
_entry.id   4e094d15dd3e83129c29b48ad1d73b15
#
_cell.length_a   1.000
_cell.length_b   1.000
_cell.length_c   1.000
_cell.angle_alpha   90.00
_cell.angle_beta   90.00
_cell.angle_gamma   90.00
#
_symmetry.space_group_name_H-M   'P 1'
#
loop_
_entity.id
_entity.type
_entity.pdbx_description
1 polymer ?
#
loop_
_entity_poly.entity_id
_entity_poly.type
_entity_poly.pdbx_seq_one_letter_code
_entity_poly.pdbx_strand_id
1 'polypeptide(L)'
;MSEKELPWERMSIETLEREYSPSSCVTNYEELVHSYTSESNKISKILKFEKDLIYGISSEEKLDLCLADVDDSPLVIFIHGGYWQLLSKDDCLFPAKDFVDTGISYCSIDYTLAPRAHINEMIEQCIRAVQWLYQSASNYGYDEKKLFLIGSSAGAHLAAMTMLADWKNYDLPADIIKGCTLLSGVYDIRPIVKTYINEPLNLDMQTASMLSPLFKVKQHAADLIISWGENETDEFKRQSIEFEKKWKACGNTSNLMEIKGNNHFDIVFNMMKKDCALRELIIEQIMRVS
;
A
#
# COMPACT_ATOMS: atom_id res chain seq x y z
N MET A 1 -25.90 -13.20 -21.43
CA MET A 1 -24.49 -12.93 -21.75
C MET A 1 -23.69 -13.96 -20.98
N SER A 2 -22.95 -14.89 -21.65
CA SER A 2 -22.09 -15.83 -20.94
C SER A 2 -21.06 -15.03 -20.17
N GLU A 3 -20.97 -15.22 -18.85
CA GLU A 3 -19.88 -14.70 -18.05
C GLU A 3 -18.58 -15.18 -18.70
N LYS A 4 -17.74 -14.25 -19.13
CA LYS A 4 -16.41 -14.59 -19.63
C LYS A 4 -15.62 -15.11 -18.45
N GLU A 5 -15.28 -16.38 -18.47
CA GLU A 5 -14.43 -17.03 -17.49
C GLU A 5 -13.11 -16.24 -17.32
N LEU A 6 -12.75 -15.94 -16.09
CA LEU A 6 -11.56 -15.13 -15.78
C LEU A 6 -10.28 -15.97 -15.98
N PRO A 7 -9.16 -15.37 -16.37
CA PRO A 7 -7.92 -16.11 -16.63
C PRO A 7 -7.51 -17.06 -15.50
N TRP A 8 -7.61 -16.61 -14.24
CA TRP A 8 -7.23 -17.39 -13.07
C TRP A 8 -8.16 -18.60 -12.78
N GLU A 9 -9.41 -18.57 -13.26
CA GLU A 9 -10.36 -19.70 -13.09
C GLU A 9 -9.96 -20.93 -13.91
N ARG A 10 -9.12 -20.75 -14.94
CA ARG A 10 -8.58 -21.81 -15.80
C ARG A 10 -7.23 -22.34 -15.35
N MET A 11 -6.60 -21.70 -14.36
CA MET A 11 -5.29 -22.14 -13.86
C MET A 11 -5.44 -23.38 -12.99
N SER A 12 -4.45 -24.28 -13.08
CA SER A 12 -4.29 -25.32 -12.05
C SER A 12 -3.93 -24.67 -10.72
N ILE A 13 -4.17 -25.37 -9.61
CA ILE A 13 -3.80 -24.87 -8.28
C ILE A 13 -2.29 -24.55 -8.22
N GLU A 14 -1.46 -25.45 -8.73
CA GLU A 14 0.00 -25.25 -8.80
C GLU A 14 0.39 -23.98 -9.56
N THR A 15 -0.24 -23.74 -10.72
CA THR A 15 -0.01 -22.52 -11.50
C THR A 15 -0.48 -21.29 -10.73
N LEU A 16 -1.66 -21.36 -10.11
CA LEU A 16 -2.24 -20.27 -9.34
C LEU A 16 -1.34 -19.91 -8.14
N GLU A 17 -0.88 -20.90 -7.40
CA GLU A 17 0.05 -20.69 -6.27
C GLU A 17 1.35 -20.05 -6.72
N ARG A 18 1.92 -20.47 -7.85
CA ARG A 18 3.12 -19.85 -8.40
C ARG A 18 2.86 -18.39 -8.81
N GLU A 19 1.77 -18.13 -9.50
CA GLU A 19 1.43 -16.78 -9.98
C GLU A 19 1.13 -15.79 -8.83
N TYR A 20 0.63 -16.30 -7.70
CA TYR A 20 0.40 -15.49 -6.49
C TYR A 20 1.55 -15.59 -5.47
N SER A 21 2.68 -16.23 -5.81
CA SER A 21 3.89 -16.28 -4.99
C SER A 21 5.01 -15.46 -5.62
N PRO A 22 5.16 -14.16 -5.29
CA PRO A 22 6.22 -13.32 -5.86
C PRO A 22 7.63 -13.87 -5.64
N SER A 23 7.84 -14.65 -4.58
CA SER A 23 9.09 -15.35 -4.32
C SER A 23 9.48 -16.36 -5.42
N SER A 24 8.52 -16.80 -6.25
CA SER A 24 8.80 -17.68 -7.41
C SER A 24 9.65 -17.00 -8.49
N CYS A 25 9.73 -15.67 -8.49
CA CYS A 25 10.48 -14.87 -9.46
C CYS A 25 11.89 -14.48 -9.00
N VAL A 26 12.29 -14.86 -7.79
CA VAL A 26 13.59 -14.50 -7.21
C VAL A 26 14.26 -15.70 -6.56
N THR A 27 15.60 -15.70 -6.52
CA THR A 27 16.39 -16.79 -5.89
C THR A 27 16.88 -16.42 -4.48
N ASN A 28 16.79 -15.15 -4.09
CA ASN A 28 17.32 -14.57 -2.85
C ASN A 28 16.24 -13.88 -2.02
N TYR A 29 15.07 -14.49 -1.93
CA TYR A 29 13.90 -13.93 -1.24
C TYR A 29 14.19 -13.47 0.19
N GLU A 30 14.85 -14.32 0.99
CA GLU A 30 15.16 -14.02 2.40
C GLU A 30 16.08 -12.80 2.53
N GLU A 31 17.07 -12.66 1.65
CA GLU A 31 17.97 -11.51 1.60
C GLU A 31 17.22 -10.21 1.25
N LEU A 32 16.32 -10.28 0.26
CA LEU A 32 15.50 -9.14 -0.16
C LEU A 32 14.59 -8.66 0.97
N VAL A 33 13.90 -9.56 1.66
CA VAL A 33 13.06 -9.22 2.80
C VAL A 33 13.88 -8.70 3.98
N HIS A 34 15.03 -9.34 4.27
CA HIS A 34 15.93 -8.86 5.32
C HIS A 34 16.48 -7.46 5.03
N SER A 35 16.60 -7.07 3.77
CA SER A 35 17.06 -5.73 3.40
C SER A 35 16.10 -4.63 3.88
N TYR A 36 14.80 -4.88 3.97
CA TYR A 36 13.82 -3.92 4.51
C TYR A 36 14.15 -3.58 5.96
N THR A 37 14.27 -4.60 6.81
CA THR A 37 14.63 -4.44 8.22
C THR A 37 16.01 -3.77 8.37
N SER A 38 17.00 -4.20 7.58
CA SER A 38 18.37 -3.68 7.69
C SER A 38 18.45 -2.20 7.29
N GLU A 39 17.80 -1.79 6.20
CA GLU A 39 17.77 -0.40 5.76
C GLU A 39 16.92 0.46 6.72
N SER A 40 15.78 -0.03 7.20
CA SER A 40 14.95 0.66 8.19
C SER A 40 15.73 0.89 9.49
N ASN A 41 16.49 -0.09 9.96
CA ASN A 41 17.36 0.05 11.12
C ASN A 41 18.47 1.10 10.94
N LYS A 42 18.97 1.30 9.72
CA LYS A 42 19.92 2.39 9.44
C LYS A 42 19.23 3.75 9.56
N ILE A 43 18.05 3.88 8.95
CA ILE A 43 17.29 5.13 8.95
C ILE A 43 16.80 5.51 10.36
N SER A 44 16.35 4.53 11.15
CA SER A 44 15.91 4.76 12.54
C SER A 44 17.00 5.29 13.49
N LYS A 45 18.29 5.15 13.08
CA LYS A 45 19.43 5.67 13.84
C LYS A 45 19.81 7.10 13.48
N ILE A 46 19.39 7.58 12.31
CA ILE A 46 19.78 8.90 11.77
C ILE A 46 18.64 9.90 11.74
N LEU A 47 17.40 9.42 11.75
CA LEU A 47 16.21 10.27 11.83
C LEU A 47 15.52 10.11 13.19
N LYS A 48 14.89 11.19 13.63
CA LYS A 48 14.05 11.17 14.83
C LYS A 48 12.65 10.73 14.43
N PHE A 49 12.15 9.67 15.05
CA PHE A 49 10.79 9.20 14.93
C PHE A 49 10.06 9.41 16.26
N GLU A 50 8.83 9.88 16.18
CA GLU A 50 7.84 9.70 17.24
C GLU A 50 7.32 8.26 17.09
N LYS A 51 7.76 7.37 18.00
CA LYS A 51 7.56 5.92 17.87
C LYS A 51 6.37 5.42 18.65
N ASP A 52 5.78 4.32 18.14
CA ASP A 52 4.72 3.56 18.81
C ASP A 52 3.52 4.42 19.21
N LEU A 53 3.19 5.42 18.39
CA LEU A 53 2.01 6.24 18.60
C LEU A 53 0.76 5.37 18.40
N ILE A 54 -0.08 5.29 19.43
CA ILE A 54 -1.27 4.44 19.44
C ILE A 54 -2.40 5.16 18.74
N TYR A 55 -2.92 4.58 17.65
CA TYR A 55 -4.03 5.14 16.88
C TYR A 55 -5.36 4.39 17.06
N GLY A 56 -5.35 3.25 17.73
CA GLY A 56 -6.54 2.43 17.93
C GLY A 56 -6.51 1.62 19.24
N ILE A 57 -7.30 0.57 19.31
CA ILE A 57 -7.55 -0.17 20.55
C ILE A 57 -6.75 -1.47 20.68
N SER A 58 -6.26 -2.05 19.59
CA SER A 58 -5.42 -3.23 19.65
C SER A 58 -3.96 -2.87 19.94
N SER A 59 -3.19 -3.80 20.46
CA SER A 59 -1.76 -3.60 20.76
C SER A 59 -0.91 -3.34 19.52
N GLU A 60 -1.40 -3.75 18.36
CA GLU A 60 -0.76 -3.60 17.05
C GLU A 60 -1.17 -2.31 16.33
N GLU A 61 -2.21 -1.59 16.81
CA GLU A 61 -2.63 -0.34 16.19
C GLU A 61 -1.69 0.81 16.58
N LYS A 62 -0.49 0.76 16.03
CA LYS A 62 0.61 1.70 16.27
C LYS A 62 1.17 2.23 14.96
N LEU A 63 1.77 3.40 15.04
CA LEU A 63 2.49 4.01 13.94
C LEU A 63 3.76 4.71 14.40
N ASP A 64 4.71 4.86 13.47
CA ASP A 64 5.91 5.68 13.67
C ASP A 64 5.85 6.87 12.73
N LEU A 65 6.05 8.06 13.24
CA LEU A 65 5.96 9.33 12.52
C LEU A 65 7.32 10.03 12.49
N CYS A 66 7.78 10.41 11.31
CA CYS A 66 8.97 11.21 11.07
C CYS A 66 8.57 12.52 10.39
N LEU A 67 8.78 13.62 11.06
CA LEU A 67 8.38 14.94 10.59
C LEU A 67 9.47 15.58 9.74
N ALA A 68 9.06 16.23 8.65
CA ALA A 68 9.93 17.11 7.90
C ALA A 68 10.16 18.41 8.68
N ASP A 69 11.30 19.07 8.44
CA ASP A 69 11.64 20.37 9.03
C ASP A 69 10.99 21.53 8.23
N VAL A 70 9.67 21.38 8.00
CA VAL A 70 8.85 22.34 7.24
C VAL A 70 7.47 22.36 7.87
N ASP A 71 6.98 23.53 8.24
CA ASP A 71 5.61 23.70 8.75
C ASP A 71 4.58 23.35 7.65
N ASP A 72 3.43 22.80 8.06
CA ASP A 72 2.35 22.39 7.18
C ASP A 72 2.79 21.43 6.04
N SER A 73 3.79 20.59 6.33
CA SER A 73 4.30 19.61 5.37
C SER A 73 3.21 18.61 4.94
N PRO A 74 3.24 18.11 3.69
CA PRO A 74 2.45 16.94 3.31
C PRO A 74 2.87 15.72 4.14
N LEU A 75 1.95 14.76 4.31
CA LEU A 75 2.23 13.50 5.00
C LEU A 75 2.01 12.31 4.09
N VAL A 76 3.06 11.50 3.92
CA VAL A 76 2.97 10.16 3.34
C VAL A 76 2.72 9.13 4.43
N ILE A 77 1.69 8.30 4.23
CA ILE A 77 1.32 7.19 5.10
C ILE A 77 1.63 5.91 4.36
N PHE A 78 2.62 5.16 4.85
CA PHE A 78 3.05 3.90 4.24
C PHE A 78 2.39 2.70 4.92
N ILE A 79 1.81 1.82 4.10
CA ILE A 79 1.17 0.57 4.53
C ILE A 79 2.00 -0.59 4.00
N HIS A 80 2.57 -1.38 4.91
CA HIS A 80 3.46 -2.48 4.57
C HIS A 80 2.76 -3.67 3.93
N GLY A 81 3.52 -4.46 3.19
CA GLY A 81 3.08 -5.71 2.56
C GLY A 81 3.17 -6.92 3.47
N GLY A 82 3.56 -8.08 2.89
CA GLY A 82 3.75 -9.34 3.62
C GLY A 82 2.49 -10.22 3.66
N TYR A 83 1.65 -10.18 2.64
CA TYR A 83 0.44 -10.99 2.50
C TYR A 83 -0.49 -10.94 3.72
N TRP A 84 -0.57 -9.78 4.40
CA TRP A 84 -1.34 -9.58 5.64
C TRP A 84 -0.92 -10.49 6.80
N GLN A 85 0.24 -11.12 6.71
CA GLN A 85 0.76 -12.16 7.64
C GLN A 85 2.15 -11.85 8.18
N LEU A 86 2.90 -10.99 7.52
CA LEU A 86 4.31 -10.71 7.79
C LEU A 86 4.60 -9.21 7.74
N LEU A 87 5.80 -8.84 8.19
CA LEU A 87 6.33 -7.49 8.26
C LEU A 87 5.64 -6.64 9.33
N SER A 88 6.16 -5.45 9.48
CA SER A 88 5.72 -4.44 10.44
C SER A 88 6.09 -3.04 9.97
N LYS A 89 5.60 -2.01 10.68
CA LYS A 89 6.03 -0.63 10.48
C LYS A 89 7.53 -0.44 10.61
N ASP A 90 8.17 -1.22 11.50
CA ASP A 90 9.61 -1.13 11.75
C ASP A 90 10.45 -1.59 10.56
N ASP A 91 9.90 -2.47 9.71
CA ASP A 91 10.54 -2.93 8.47
C ASP A 91 10.41 -1.91 7.33
N CYS A 92 9.62 -0.85 7.51
CA CYS A 92 9.25 0.08 6.47
C CYS A 92 9.61 1.55 6.79
N LEU A 93 10.63 1.77 7.63
CA LEU A 93 11.13 3.12 7.94
C LEU A 93 12.12 3.62 6.89
N PHE A 94 12.66 2.75 6.05
CA PHE A 94 13.71 3.08 5.09
C PHE A 94 13.35 4.19 4.08
N PRO A 95 12.07 4.43 3.67
CA PRO A 95 11.74 5.53 2.77
C PRO A 95 11.76 6.90 3.44
N ALA A 96 11.65 6.97 4.76
CA ALA A 96 11.44 8.21 5.50
C ALA A 96 12.46 9.30 5.16
N LYS A 97 13.75 8.90 5.00
CA LYS A 97 14.81 9.89 4.77
C LYS A 97 14.62 10.66 3.48
N ASP A 98 14.28 10.00 2.39
CA ASP A 98 14.11 10.66 1.10
C ASP A 98 12.90 11.60 1.12
N PHE A 99 11.81 11.21 1.75
CA PHE A 99 10.63 12.05 1.90
C PHE A 99 10.93 13.27 2.78
N VAL A 100 11.53 13.08 3.95
CA VAL A 100 11.85 14.17 4.88
C VAL A 100 12.85 15.15 4.28
N ASP A 101 13.88 14.66 3.58
CA ASP A 101 14.86 15.52 2.86
C ASP A 101 14.20 16.36 1.74
N THR A 102 13.00 15.97 1.28
CA THR A 102 12.20 16.72 0.28
C THR A 102 11.07 17.56 0.88
N GLY A 103 11.01 17.66 2.22
CA GLY A 103 10.01 18.46 2.92
C GLY A 103 8.66 17.76 3.09
N ILE A 104 8.63 16.43 3.00
CA ILE A 104 7.44 15.59 3.15
C ILE A 104 7.57 14.76 4.42
N SER A 105 6.64 14.88 5.35
CA SER A 105 6.58 14.03 6.53
C SER A 105 6.20 12.59 6.16
N TYR A 106 6.69 11.63 6.93
CA TYR A 106 6.52 10.20 6.65
C TYR A 106 5.97 9.47 7.87
N CYS A 107 5.01 8.59 7.62
CA CYS A 107 4.43 7.72 8.63
C CYS A 107 4.43 6.27 8.14
N SER A 108 4.88 5.33 8.96
CA SER A 108 4.70 3.90 8.75
C SER A 108 3.71 3.35 9.77
N ILE A 109 2.69 2.62 9.33
CA ILE A 109 1.65 2.07 10.19
C ILE A 109 1.75 0.56 10.32
N ASP A 110 1.47 0.05 11.53
CA ASP A 110 1.16 -1.36 11.77
C ASP A 110 -0.34 -1.60 11.67
N TYR A 111 -0.68 -2.86 11.48
CA TYR A 111 -2.03 -3.41 11.60
C TYR A 111 -1.94 -4.85 12.10
N THR A 112 -2.99 -5.36 12.71
CA THR A 112 -3.00 -6.74 13.25
C THR A 112 -2.95 -7.75 12.12
N LEU A 113 -1.93 -8.62 12.12
CA LEU A 113 -1.72 -9.61 11.07
C LEU A 113 -2.63 -10.85 11.26
N ALA A 114 -2.91 -11.54 10.14
CA ALA A 114 -3.54 -12.85 10.17
C ALA A 114 -2.65 -13.88 10.91
N PRO A 115 -3.23 -14.88 11.60
CA PRO A 115 -4.68 -15.15 11.71
C PRO A 115 -5.39 -14.39 12.83
N ARG A 116 -4.71 -13.44 13.53
CA ARG A 116 -5.26 -12.71 14.68
C ARG A 116 -6.31 -11.68 14.29
N ALA A 117 -6.29 -11.20 13.04
CA ALA A 117 -7.32 -10.37 12.45
C ALA A 117 -7.67 -10.87 11.05
N HIS A 118 -8.88 -10.57 10.61
CA HIS A 118 -9.32 -10.78 9.23
C HIS A 118 -9.04 -9.51 8.39
N ILE A 119 -8.99 -9.65 7.07
CA ILE A 119 -8.64 -8.51 6.16
C ILE A 119 -9.61 -7.33 6.32
N ASN A 120 -10.90 -7.55 6.56
CA ASN A 120 -11.83 -6.47 6.83
C ASN A 120 -11.45 -5.66 8.07
N GLU A 121 -10.98 -6.32 9.14
CA GLU A 121 -10.49 -5.63 10.34
C GLU A 121 -9.21 -4.84 10.05
N MET A 122 -8.28 -5.40 9.26
CA MET A 122 -7.05 -4.70 8.86
C MET A 122 -7.36 -3.43 8.05
N ILE A 123 -8.38 -3.47 7.18
CA ILE A 123 -8.86 -2.30 6.45
C ILE A 123 -9.39 -1.23 7.41
N GLU A 124 -10.22 -1.62 8.38
CA GLU A 124 -10.73 -0.71 9.40
C GLU A 124 -9.61 -0.11 10.27
N GLN A 125 -8.57 -0.88 10.58
CA GLN A 125 -7.39 -0.40 11.29
C GLN A 125 -6.64 0.66 10.46
N CYS A 126 -6.44 0.43 9.16
CA CYS A 126 -5.84 1.42 8.26
C CYS A 126 -6.69 2.70 8.16
N ILE A 127 -8.02 2.58 8.12
CA ILE A 127 -8.94 3.74 8.14
C ILE A 127 -8.80 4.50 9.46
N ARG A 128 -8.75 3.82 10.60
CA ARG A 128 -8.54 4.45 11.91
C ARG A 128 -7.18 5.15 12.00
N ALA A 129 -6.13 4.58 11.40
CA ALA A 129 -4.83 5.24 11.35
C ALA A 129 -4.89 6.57 10.59
N VAL A 130 -5.53 6.59 9.43
CA VAL A 130 -5.74 7.84 8.66
C VAL A 130 -6.61 8.83 9.44
N GLN A 131 -7.68 8.37 10.09
CA GLN A 131 -8.54 9.22 10.91
C GLN A 131 -7.76 9.85 12.07
N TRP A 132 -6.95 9.06 12.77
CA TRP A 132 -6.10 9.54 13.86
C TRP A 132 -5.08 10.56 13.36
N LEU A 133 -4.42 10.28 12.23
CA LEU A 133 -3.46 11.21 11.62
C LEU A 133 -4.13 12.52 11.19
N TYR A 134 -5.33 12.48 10.60
CA TYR A 134 -6.08 13.69 10.27
C TYR A 134 -6.38 14.54 11.50
N GLN A 135 -6.85 13.92 12.58
CA GLN A 135 -7.23 14.60 13.81
C GLN A 135 -6.04 15.10 14.62
N SER A 136 -4.87 14.48 14.46
CA SER A 136 -3.66 14.79 15.25
C SER A 136 -2.72 15.77 14.55
N ALA A 137 -3.01 16.17 13.31
CA ALA A 137 -2.10 16.97 12.47
C ALA A 137 -1.57 18.23 13.18
N SER A 138 -2.46 18.99 13.83
CA SER A 138 -2.09 20.21 14.56
C SER A 138 -1.12 19.97 15.74
N ASN A 139 -1.06 18.75 16.29
CA ASN A 139 -0.16 18.41 17.37
C ASN A 139 1.26 18.14 16.87
N TYR A 140 1.41 17.80 15.59
CA TYR A 140 2.67 17.39 14.97
C TYR A 140 3.18 18.36 13.90
N GLY A 141 2.34 19.29 13.40
CA GLY A 141 2.76 20.34 12.47
C GLY A 141 2.79 19.95 11.00
N TYR A 142 2.15 18.85 10.59
CA TYR A 142 1.87 18.56 9.18
C TYR A 142 0.43 18.99 8.80
N ASP A 143 0.14 19.09 7.51
CA ASP A 143 -1.16 19.54 6.99
C ASP A 143 -2.13 18.35 6.83
N GLU A 144 -3.22 18.36 7.60
CA GLU A 144 -4.28 17.35 7.52
C GLU A 144 -4.97 17.27 6.14
N LYS A 145 -4.85 18.32 5.34
CA LYS A 145 -5.41 18.37 3.98
C LYS A 145 -4.48 17.82 2.92
N LYS A 146 -3.28 17.38 3.30
CA LYS A 146 -2.24 16.88 2.38
C LYS A 146 -1.79 15.47 2.78
N LEU A 147 -2.76 14.55 2.91
CA LEU A 147 -2.50 13.14 3.24
C LEU A 147 -2.41 12.30 1.97
N PHE A 148 -1.36 11.49 1.86
CA PHE A 148 -1.07 10.61 0.74
C PHE A 148 -0.84 9.18 1.24
N LEU A 149 -1.35 8.18 0.51
CA LEU A 149 -1.12 6.78 0.82
C LEU A 149 -0.06 6.19 -0.11
N ILE A 150 0.82 5.38 0.44
CA ILE A 150 1.69 4.48 -0.33
C ILE A 150 1.53 3.08 0.26
N GLY A 151 1.29 2.10 -0.59
CA GLY A 151 1.23 0.70 -0.17
C GLY A 151 2.01 -0.20 -1.11
N SER A 152 2.59 -1.27 -0.56
CA SER A 152 3.31 -2.28 -1.34
C SER A 152 2.66 -3.65 -1.16
N SER A 153 2.44 -4.40 -2.26
CA SER A 153 1.90 -5.76 -2.21
C SER A 153 0.52 -5.83 -1.50
N ALA A 154 0.39 -6.59 -0.43
CA ALA A 154 -0.79 -6.60 0.45
C ALA A 154 -1.08 -5.21 1.03
N GLY A 155 -0.06 -4.38 1.28
CA GLY A 155 -0.24 -3.00 1.70
C GLY A 155 -0.83 -2.12 0.60
N ALA A 156 -0.54 -2.40 -0.69
CA ALA A 156 -1.20 -1.71 -1.80
C ALA A 156 -2.70 -2.06 -1.88
N HIS A 157 -3.07 -3.31 -1.58
CA HIS A 157 -4.47 -3.70 -1.41
C HIS A 157 -5.14 -2.89 -0.29
N LEU A 158 -4.52 -2.85 0.90
CA LEU A 158 -5.05 -2.11 2.05
C LEU A 158 -5.13 -0.60 1.75
N ALA A 159 -4.11 -0.03 1.10
CA ALA A 159 -4.10 1.38 0.68
C ALA A 159 -5.24 1.69 -0.30
N ALA A 160 -5.47 0.81 -1.29
CA ALA A 160 -6.57 0.95 -2.23
C ALA A 160 -7.95 0.86 -1.54
N MET A 161 -8.12 -0.09 -0.62
CA MET A 161 -9.36 -0.22 0.15
C MET A 161 -9.60 0.98 1.07
N THR A 162 -8.56 1.47 1.73
CA THR A 162 -8.60 2.67 2.59
C THR A 162 -8.93 3.92 1.77
N MET A 163 -8.28 4.13 0.62
CA MET A 163 -8.58 5.23 -0.29
C MET A 163 -10.05 5.21 -0.75
N LEU A 164 -10.58 4.01 -1.09
CA LEU A 164 -11.95 3.84 -1.59
C LEU A 164 -13.01 3.83 -0.50
N ALA A 165 -12.65 3.96 0.78
CA ALA A 165 -13.60 4.03 1.88
C ALA A 165 -14.59 5.20 1.69
N ASP A 166 -15.76 5.08 2.28
CA ASP A 166 -16.70 6.19 2.36
C ASP A 166 -16.41 7.02 3.62
N TRP A 167 -15.49 7.98 3.45
CA TRP A 167 -14.97 8.80 4.54
C TRP A 167 -16.04 9.61 5.28
N LYS A 168 -17.20 9.83 4.66
CA LYS A 168 -18.35 10.47 5.32
C LYS A 168 -18.91 9.64 6.48
N ASN A 169 -18.76 8.30 6.43
CA ASN A 169 -19.16 7.42 7.53
C ASN A 169 -18.26 7.56 8.77
N TYR A 170 -17.12 8.25 8.62
CA TYR A 170 -16.15 8.51 9.67
C TYR A 170 -16.09 9.99 10.05
N ASP A 171 -17.09 10.79 9.61
CA ASP A 171 -17.16 12.25 9.81
C ASP A 171 -15.94 13.01 9.26
N LEU A 172 -15.38 12.53 8.14
CA LEU A 172 -14.20 13.09 7.49
C LEU A 172 -14.49 13.55 6.06
N PRO A 173 -13.68 14.47 5.50
CA PRO A 173 -13.83 14.91 4.13
C PRO A 173 -13.72 13.75 3.14
N ALA A 174 -14.60 13.74 2.12
CA ALA A 174 -14.59 12.67 1.11
C ALA A 174 -13.29 12.62 0.29
N ASP A 175 -12.55 13.71 0.24
CA ASP A 175 -11.27 13.88 -0.46
C ASP A 175 -10.08 13.96 0.50
N ILE A 176 -10.18 13.34 1.67
CA ILE A 176 -9.12 13.32 2.70
C ILE A 176 -7.79 12.79 2.15
N ILE A 177 -7.83 11.79 1.26
CA ILE A 177 -6.66 11.27 0.57
C ILE A 177 -6.50 11.99 -0.76
N LYS A 178 -5.39 12.69 -0.94
CA LYS A 178 -5.10 13.50 -2.13
C LYS A 178 -4.44 12.70 -3.26
N GLY A 179 -3.67 11.68 -2.90
CA GLY A 179 -3.03 10.78 -3.86
C GLY A 179 -2.72 9.43 -3.23
N CYS A 180 -2.58 8.42 -4.08
CA CYS A 180 -2.26 7.07 -3.65
C CYS A 180 -1.28 6.42 -4.60
N THR A 181 -0.19 5.85 -4.06
CA THR A 181 0.78 5.05 -4.83
C THR A 181 0.65 3.59 -4.43
N LEU A 182 0.41 2.74 -5.42
CA LEU A 182 0.17 1.31 -5.26
C LEU A 182 1.29 0.54 -5.97
N LEU A 183 2.16 -0.10 -5.18
CA LEU A 183 3.31 -0.85 -5.68
C LEU A 183 2.99 -2.34 -5.65
N SER A 184 3.03 -3.00 -6.81
CA SER A 184 2.92 -4.47 -6.93
C SER A 184 1.69 -5.03 -6.18
N GLY A 185 0.54 -4.37 -6.30
CA GLY A 185 -0.65 -4.69 -5.51
C GLY A 185 -1.45 -5.87 -6.04
N VAL A 186 -2.33 -6.39 -5.18
CA VAL A 186 -3.38 -7.33 -5.55
C VAL A 186 -4.74 -6.65 -5.37
N TYR A 187 -5.58 -6.66 -6.41
CA TYR A 187 -6.81 -5.89 -6.44
C TYR A 187 -8.07 -6.75 -6.62
N ASP A 188 -7.90 -7.99 -7.06
CA ASP A 188 -8.88 -9.08 -7.01
C ASP A 188 -8.30 -10.19 -6.15
N ILE A 189 -8.76 -10.34 -4.92
CA ILE A 189 -8.23 -11.34 -3.98
C ILE A 189 -8.99 -12.67 -4.02
N ARG A 190 -9.96 -12.84 -4.92
CA ARG A 190 -10.70 -14.10 -5.07
C ARG A 190 -9.82 -15.29 -5.45
N PRO A 191 -8.80 -15.14 -6.31
CA PRO A 191 -7.88 -16.23 -6.63
C PRO A 191 -7.15 -16.79 -5.41
N ILE A 192 -6.82 -15.94 -4.43
CA ILE A 192 -6.11 -16.31 -3.19
C ILE A 192 -6.88 -17.36 -2.40
N VAL A 193 -8.22 -17.36 -2.47
CA VAL A 193 -9.07 -18.36 -1.78
C VAL A 193 -8.67 -19.80 -2.10
N LYS A 194 -8.10 -20.04 -3.30
CA LYS A 194 -7.71 -21.37 -3.77
C LYS A 194 -6.22 -21.71 -3.52
N THR A 195 -5.47 -20.83 -2.89
CA THR A 195 -4.02 -20.97 -2.67
C THR A 195 -3.71 -21.23 -1.19
N TYR A 196 -2.48 -21.70 -0.91
CA TYR A 196 -1.97 -21.88 0.45
C TYR A 196 -1.96 -20.56 1.25
N ILE A 197 -1.91 -19.41 0.58
CA ILE A 197 -1.91 -18.07 1.20
C ILE A 197 -3.19 -17.86 2.04
N ASN A 198 -4.29 -18.51 1.65
CA ASN A 198 -5.56 -18.39 2.32
C ASN A 198 -5.63 -19.14 3.66
N GLU A 199 -4.72 -20.02 3.95
CA GLU A 199 -4.77 -20.85 5.16
C GLU A 199 -4.94 -20.03 6.45
N PRO A 200 -4.10 -18.98 6.72
CA PRO A 200 -4.33 -18.12 7.88
C PRO A 200 -5.37 -17.00 7.65
N LEU A 201 -5.74 -16.68 6.41
CA LEU A 201 -6.71 -15.63 6.09
C LEU A 201 -8.16 -16.11 6.23
N ASN A 202 -8.40 -17.39 5.99
CA ASN A 202 -9.70 -18.04 6.04
C ASN A 202 -10.80 -17.29 5.24
N LEU A 203 -10.46 -16.84 4.03
CA LEU A 203 -11.39 -16.18 3.12
C LEU A 203 -12.29 -17.20 2.42
N ASP A 204 -13.54 -16.86 2.28
CA ASP A 204 -14.42 -17.46 1.28
C ASP A 204 -14.53 -16.57 0.04
N MET A 205 -15.12 -17.10 -1.03
CA MET A 205 -15.23 -16.39 -2.31
C MET A 205 -16.07 -15.12 -2.22
N GLN A 206 -17.12 -15.12 -1.38
CA GLN A 206 -17.98 -13.96 -1.18
C GLN A 206 -17.22 -12.84 -0.44
N THR A 207 -16.57 -13.18 0.65
CA THR A 207 -15.74 -12.24 1.43
C THR A 207 -14.59 -11.70 0.58
N ALA A 208 -13.90 -12.56 -0.16
CA ALA A 208 -12.82 -12.14 -1.07
C ALA A 208 -13.33 -11.16 -2.14
N SER A 209 -14.51 -11.41 -2.71
CA SER A 209 -15.13 -10.47 -3.66
C SER A 209 -15.46 -9.12 -3.03
N MET A 210 -16.03 -9.14 -1.81
CA MET A 210 -16.36 -7.89 -1.09
C MET A 210 -15.12 -7.09 -0.68
N LEU A 211 -14.00 -7.76 -0.43
CA LEU A 211 -12.74 -7.12 -0.02
C LEU A 211 -11.79 -6.87 -1.19
N SER A 212 -12.20 -7.07 -2.43
CA SER A 212 -11.40 -6.77 -3.63
C SER A 212 -11.63 -5.33 -4.08
N PRO A 213 -10.62 -4.45 -4.04
CA PRO A 213 -10.76 -3.05 -4.46
C PRO A 213 -11.17 -2.90 -5.92
N LEU A 214 -10.83 -3.85 -6.79
CA LEU A 214 -11.25 -3.89 -8.20
C LEU A 214 -12.77 -3.71 -8.38
N PHE A 215 -13.58 -4.21 -7.45
CA PHE A 215 -15.05 -4.13 -7.54
C PHE A 215 -15.65 -2.92 -6.81
N LYS A 216 -14.79 -2.11 -6.18
CA LYS A 216 -15.22 -0.92 -5.41
C LYS A 216 -14.85 0.38 -6.10
N VAL A 217 -14.16 0.33 -7.23
CA VAL A 217 -13.76 1.53 -7.97
C VAL A 217 -14.99 2.34 -8.35
N LYS A 218 -14.95 3.60 -7.96
CA LYS A 218 -15.93 4.65 -8.27
C LYS A 218 -15.20 5.93 -8.68
N GLN A 219 -15.92 6.97 -9.08
CA GLN A 219 -15.30 8.28 -9.28
C GLN A 219 -14.67 8.76 -7.96
N HIS A 220 -13.43 9.23 -8.04
CA HIS A 220 -12.62 9.63 -6.89
C HIS A 220 -11.76 10.85 -7.21
N ALA A 221 -11.47 11.67 -6.20
CA ALA A 221 -10.67 12.89 -6.37
C ALA A 221 -9.15 12.63 -6.31
N ALA A 222 -8.72 11.56 -5.63
CA ALA A 222 -7.31 11.23 -5.49
C ALA A 222 -6.68 10.86 -6.83
N ASP A 223 -5.47 11.37 -7.07
CA ASP A 223 -4.63 10.95 -8.19
C ASP A 223 -3.93 9.62 -7.84
N LEU A 224 -3.83 8.70 -8.81
CA LEU A 224 -3.36 7.35 -8.58
C LEU A 224 -2.07 7.06 -9.34
N ILE A 225 -1.05 6.53 -8.64
CA ILE A 225 0.13 5.93 -9.26
C ILE A 225 0.07 4.43 -9.01
N ILE A 226 0.16 3.63 -10.08
CA ILE A 226 0.25 2.17 -10.01
C ILE A 226 1.56 1.75 -10.65
N SER A 227 2.34 0.94 -9.96
CA SER A 227 3.62 0.48 -10.48
C SER A 227 3.92 -0.95 -10.06
N TRP A 228 4.69 -1.66 -10.89
CA TRP A 228 5.19 -3.00 -10.64
C TRP A 228 6.57 -3.20 -11.26
N GLY A 229 7.29 -4.23 -10.82
CA GLY A 229 8.58 -4.60 -11.38
C GLY A 229 8.45 -5.47 -12.64
N GLU A 230 9.33 -5.26 -13.61
CA GLU A 230 9.39 -6.07 -14.84
C GLU A 230 9.49 -7.58 -14.56
N ASN A 231 10.20 -7.95 -13.47
CA ASN A 231 10.46 -9.34 -13.08
C ASN A 231 9.45 -9.83 -12.02
N GLU A 232 8.16 -9.56 -12.24
CA GLU A 232 7.07 -10.09 -11.43
C GLU A 232 6.26 -11.13 -12.21
N THR A 233 5.41 -11.89 -11.48
CA THR A 233 4.50 -12.84 -12.11
C THR A 233 3.48 -12.12 -13.00
N ASP A 234 2.93 -12.83 -13.96
CA ASP A 234 1.96 -12.26 -14.90
C ASP A 234 0.67 -11.81 -14.20
N GLU A 235 0.28 -12.47 -13.11
CA GLU A 235 -0.92 -12.09 -12.35
C GLU A 235 -0.79 -10.75 -11.63
N PHE A 236 0.35 -10.44 -11.00
CA PHE A 236 0.55 -9.11 -10.40
C PHE A 236 0.53 -7.98 -11.44
N LYS A 237 1.14 -8.22 -12.61
CA LYS A 237 1.09 -7.29 -13.74
C LYS A 237 -0.34 -7.11 -14.26
N ARG A 238 -1.04 -8.23 -14.51
CA ARG A 238 -2.40 -8.22 -15.01
C ARG A 238 -3.35 -7.49 -14.07
N GLN A 239 -3.27 -7.76 -12.79
CA GLN A 239 -4.12 -7.12 -11.77
C GLN A 239 -3.89 -5.60 -11.71
N SER A 240 -2.64 -5.17 -11.78
CA SER A 240 -2.29 -3.74 -11.82
C SER A 240 -2.90 -3.05 -13.05
N ILE A 241 -2.78 -3.67 -14.22
CA ILE A 241 -3.34 -3.16 -15.47
C ILE A 241 -4.88 -3.15 -15.43
N GLU A 242 -5.52 -4.18 -14.89
CA GLU A 242 -6.99 -4.25 -14.81
C GLU A 242 -7.56 -3.23 -13.82
N PHE A 243 -6.89 -3.04 -12.69
CA PHE A 243 -7.31 -2.06 -11.71
C PHE A 243 -7.23 -0.63 -12.28
N GLU A 244 -6.12 -0.30 -12.95
CA GLU A 244 -5.95 0.98 -13.64
C GLU A 244 -7.01 1.21 -14.73
N LYS A 245 -7.28 0.19 -15.53
CA LYS A 245 -8.32 0.23 -16.56
C LYS A 245 -9.70 0.53 -15.98
N LYS A 246 -10.02 -0.13 -14.85
CA LYS A 246 -11.27 0.11 -14.13
C LYS A 246 -11.31 1.52 -13.53
N TRP A 247 -10.18 1.99 -12.98
CA TRP A 247 -10.01 3.32 -12.42
C TRP A 247 -10.31 4.40 -13.47
N LYS A 248 -9.66 4.33 -14.63
CA LYS A 248 -9.87 5.26 -15.77
C LYS A 248 -11.28 5.19 -16.34
N ALA A 249 -11.89 4.02 -16.37
CA ALA A 249 -13.27 3.86 -16.85
C ALA A 249 -14.30 4.59 -15.98
N CYS A 250 -13.96 4.91 -14.72
CA CYS A 250 -14.77 5.74 -13.83
C CYS A 250 -14.46 7.24 -13.96
N GLY A 251 -13.65 7.66 -14.94
CA GLY A 251 -13.29 9.07 -15.18
C GLY A 251 -12.17 9.59 -14.28
N ASN A 252 -11.44 8.72 -13.63
CA ASN A 252 -10.36 9.07 -12.70
C ASN A 252 -9.01 9.20 -13.43
N THR A 253 -8.07 9.95 -12.82
CA THR A 253 -6.70 10.10 -13.31
C THR A 253 -5.76 9.06 -12.69
N SER A 254 -4.81 8.57 -13.47
CA SER A 254 -3.77 7.66 -13.00
C SER A 254 -2.54 7.68 -13.88
N ASN A 255 -1.39 7.34 -13.26
CA ASN A 255 -0.15 7.00 -13.92
C ASN A 255 0.12 5.50 -13.72
N LEU A 256 0.42 4.80 -14.80
CA LEU A 256 0.73 3.36 -14.81
C LEU A 256 2.16 3.16 -15.28
N MET A 257 2.99 2.44 -14.50
CA MET A 257 4.42 2.30 -14.79
C MET A 257 4.95 0.91 -14.45
N GLU A 258 5.60 0.27 -15.43
CA GLU A 258 6.45 -0.89 -15.20
C GLU A 258 7.89 -0.43 -14.97
N ILE A 259 8.53 -0.90 -13.89
CA ILE A 259 9.90 -0.54 -13.54
C ILE A 259 10.85 -1.64 -14.04
N LYS A 260 11.64 -1.30 -15.06
CA LYS A 260 12.57 -2.23 -15.68
C LYS A 260 13.65 -2.73 -14.72
N GLY A 261 13.96 -4.00 -14.83
CA GLY A 261 14.99 -4.68 -14.05
C GLY A 261 14.59 -4.98 -12.60
N ASN A 262 13.46 -4.47 -12.13
CA ASN A 262 12.99 -4.69 -10.76
C ASN A 262 12.07 -5.90 -10.63
N ASN A 263 12.03 -6.43 -9.43
CA ASN A 263 11.12 -7.49 -8.99
C ASN A 263 10.17 -6.96 -7.90
N HIS A 264 9.30 -7.82 -7.41
CA HIS A 264 8.28 -7.52 -6.40
C HIS A 264 8.84 -6.91 -5.10
N PHE A 265 10.06 -7.29 -4.72
CA PHE A 265 10.65 -6.93 -3.41
C PHE A 265 11.55 -5.70 -3.49
N ASP A 266 12.24 -5.48 -4.60
CA ASP A 266 13.18 -4.36 -4.72
C ASP A 266 12.57 -3.09 -5.33
N ILE A 267 11.37 -3.18 -5.92
CA ILE A 267 10.67 -2.01 -6.48
C ILE A 267 10.44 -0.91 -5.44
N VAL A 268 10.20 -1.26 -4.18
CA VAL A 268 9.94 -0.29 -3.11
C VAL A 268 11.13 0.66 -2.89
N PHE A 269 12.36 0.19 -3.14
CA PHE A 269 13.56 1.02 -3.02
C PHE A 269 13.68 2.08 -4.13
N ASN A 270 12.91 1.95 -5.22
CA ASN A 270 12.91 2.95 -6.30
C ASN A 270 12.19 4.25 -5.92
N MET A 271 11.35 4.22 -4.88
CA MET A 271 10.74 5.44 -4.35
C MET A 271 11.76 6.43 -3.80
N MET A 272 12.98 5.95 -3.51
CA MET A 272 14.05 6.73 -2.88
C MET A 272 15.23 6.99 -3.81
N LYS A 273 15.28 6.31 -4.96
CA LYS A 273 16.39 6.49 -5.90
C LYS A 273 16.25 7.81 -6.64
N LYS A 274 17.22 8.69 -6.47
CA LYS A 274 17.35 9.89 -7.29
C LYS A 274 17.42 9.47 -8.77
N ASP A 275 16.81 10.25 -9.63
CA ASP A 275 16.71 10.00 -11.07
C ASP A 275 15.85 8.77 -11.45
N CYS A 276 15.02 8.25 -10.54
CA CYS A 276 14.03 7.24 -10.84
C CYS A 276 12.67 7.89 -11.16
N ALA A 277 12.12 7.57 -12.32
CA ALA A 277 10.84 8.14 -12.77
C ALA A 277 9.68 7.89 -11.79
N LEU A 278 9.69 6.75 -11.09
CA LEU A 278 8.68 6.46 -10.06
C LEU A 278 8.77 7.46 -8.90
N ARG A 279 10.00 7.72 -8.40
CA ARG A 279 10.21 8.70 -7.34
C ARG A 279 9.78 10.09 -7.77
N GLU A 280 10.17 10.51 -8.96
CA GLU A 280 9.80 11.82 -9.50
C GLU A 280 8.29 12.00 -9.57
N LEU A 281 7.57 11.00 -10.08
CA LEU A 281 6.10 11.01 -10.14
C LEU A 281 5.46 11.12 -8.75
N ILE A 282 5.98 10.39 -7.75
CA ILE A 282 5.46 10.43 -6.38
C ILE A 282 5.66 11.82 -5.78
N ILE A 283 6.87 12.37 -5.87
CA ILE A 283 7.18 13.71 -5.35
C ILE A 283 6.35 14.79 -6.07
N GLU A 284 6.23 14.70 -7.40
CA GLU A 284 5.38 15.61 -8.18
C GLU A 284 3.91 15.54 -7.76
N GLN A 285 3.36 14.34 -7.55
CA GLN A 285 1.99 14.15 -7.10
C GLN A 285 1.77 14.84 -5.76
N ILE A 286 2.68 14.66 -4.81
CA ILE A 286 2.58 15.23 -3.47
C ILE A 286 2.72 16.76 -3.50
N MET A 287 3.74 17.27 -4.19
CA MET A 287 4.05 18.70 -4.21
C MET A 287 3.07 19.53 -5.06
N ARG A 288 2.28 18.88 -5.93
CA ARG A 288 1.25 19.55 -6.74
C ARG A 288 0.05 20.02 -5.92
N VAL A 289 -0.18 19.43 -4.75
CA VAL A 289 -1.28 19.76 -3.82
C VAL A 289 -0.83 20.76 -2.75
N SER A 290 0.43 21.18 -2.80
CA SER A 290 1.08 22.06 -1.82
C SER A 290 0.68 23.53 -1.99
#